data_3f781a001bc660e358a7c5bd7851ca94
#
_entry.id   3f781a001bc660e358a7c5bd7851ca94
#
_cell.length_a   1.000
_cell.length_b   1.000
_cell.length_c   1.000
_cell.angle_alpha   90.00
_cell.angle_beta   90.00
_cell.angle_gamma   90.00
#
_symmetry.space_group_name_H-M   'P 1'
#
loop_
_entity.id
_entity.type
_entity.pdbx_description
1 polymer ?
#
loop_
_entity_poly.entity_id
_entity_poly.type
_entity_poly.pdbx_seq_one_letter_code
_entity_poly.pdbx_strand_id
1 'polypeptide(L)'
;MSPQYYRFNAHQREINLTLSQLGNLGNLLGGVAVVVTLLFLALQIRKQANESRLNATRELARSLIAQMISLAEDAEMCSIYLRGIKDYDGLPDTDRIRLSMHLHSTFRIYELAFLHASRTNVDKSYFASSEKTKFELLGFPGVQRWWERSNNLFESEFIEHIKKVIAQHREIEKAESI
;
A
#
# COMPACT_ATOMS: atom_id res chain seq x y z
N MET A 1 47.77 79.61 -27.67
CA MET A 1 47.35 78.23 -28.09
C MET A 1 46.99 77.44 -26.84
N SER A 2 45.71 77.33 -26.56
CA SER A 2 45.20 76.62 -25.33
C SER A 2 44.75 75.22 -25.76
N PRO A 3 45.15 74.15 -25.05
CA PRO A 3 44.59 72.83 -25.30
C PRO A 3 43.24 72.68 -24.56
N GLN A 4 42.19 72.40 -25.30
CA GLN A 4 40.90 72.06 -24.76
C GLN A 4 40.96 70.68 -24.13
N TYR A 5 40.72 70.60 -22.83
CA TYR A 5 40.46 69.36 -22.12
C TYR A 5 39.05 68.86 -22.45
N TYR A 6 38.95 67.76 -23.15
CA TYR A 6 37.74 67.01 -23.31
C TYR A 6 37.37 66.39 -21.94
N ARG A 7 36.35 66.90 -21.31
CA ARG A 7 35.71 66.30 -20.13
C ARG A 7 34.86 65.13 -20.58
N PHE A 8 35.35 63.96 -20.38
CA PHE A 8 34.56 62.73 -20.49
C PHE A 8 33.63 62.69 -19.28
N ASN A 9 32.38 63.10 -19.43
CA ASN A 9 31.34 62.89 -18.43
C ASN A 9 30.84 61.42 -18.58
N ALA A 10 31.52 60.51 -17.90
CA ALA A 10 30.97 59.22 -17.60
C ALA A 10 29.76 59.39 -16.65
N HIS A 11 28.57 59.29 -17.17
CA HIS A 11 27.36 59.20 -16.36
C HIS A 11 27.41 57.86 -15.61
N GLN A 12 28.10 57.82 -14.45
CA GLN A 12 27.88 56.79 -13.45
C GLN A 12 26.48 57.06 -12.88
N ARG A 13 25.50 56.28 -13.39
CA ARG A 13 24.22 56.12 -12.71
C ARG A 13 24.49 55.35 -11.42
N GLU A 14 24.83 56.06 -10.36
CA GLU A 14 24.80 55.48 -9.02
C GLU A 14 23.33 55.15 -8.73
N ILE A 15 23.04 53.87 -8.64
CA ILE A 15 21.75 53.38 -8.19
C ILE A 15 21.76 53.59 -6.66
N ASN A 16 21.38 54.79 -6.20
CA ASN A 16 21.20 55.11 -4.77
C ASN A 16 19.88 54.47 -4.32
N LEU A 17 19.95 53.17 -3.96
CA LEU A 17 18.85 52.47 -3.31
C LEU A 17 18.71 53.03 -1.89
N THR A 18 17.55 53.61 -1.60
CA THR A 18 17.23 54.04 -0.22
C THR A 18 17.03 52.80 0.67
N LEU A 19 17.34 52.91 1.97
CA LEU A 19 17.16 51.84 2.97
C LEU A 19 15.75 51.24 2.94
N SER A 20 14.72 52.05 2.64
CA SER A 20 13.35 51.59 2.53
C SER A 20 13.12 50.75 1.27
N GLN A 21 13.77 51.09 0.15
CA GLN A 21 13.69 50.30 -1.09
C GLN A 21 14.41 48.95 -0.96
N LEU A 22 15.55 48.92 -0.25
CA LEU A 22 16.24 47.69 0.10
C LEU A 22 15.39 46.81 1.02
N GLY A 23 14.70 47.37 2.01
CA GLY A 23 13.79 46.67 2.89
C GLY A 23 12.60 46.06 2.12
N ASN A 24 11.98 46.81 1.22
CA ASN A 24 10.88 46.34 0.40
C ASN A 24 11.32 45.22 -0.57
N LEU A 25 12.51 45.33 -1.16
CA LEU A 25 13.08 44.28 -2.01
C LEU A 25 13.37 43.01 -1.21
N GLY A 26 13.91 43.15 0.01
CA GLY A 26 14.14 42.03 0.92
C GLY A 26 12.85 41.31 1.32
N ASN A 27 11.78 42.05 1.62
CA ASN A 27 10.48 41.50 1.95
C ASN A 27 9.86 40.76 0.74
N LEU A 28 9.97 41.33 -0.47
CA LEU A 28 9.48 40.69 -1.69
C LEU A 28 10.24 39.38 -1.96
N LEU A 29 11.56 39.40 -1.93
CA LEU A 29 12.41 38.23 -2.10
C LEU A 29 12.14 37.17 -1.02
N GLY A 30 11.99 37.57 0.23
CA GLY A 30 11.61 36.69 1.34
C GLY A 30 10.25 36.02 1.11
N GLY A 31 9.24 36.80 0.68
CA GLY A 31 7.92 36.27 0.34
C GLY A 31 7.96 35.26 -0.79
N VAL A 32 8.67 35.54 -1.86
CA VAL A 32 8.85 34.62 -2.99
C VAL A 32 9.59 33.34 -2.55
N ALA A 33 10.65 33.47 -1.76
CA ALA A 33 11.41 32.32 -1.25
C ALA A 33 10.53 31.40 -0.40
N VAL A 34 9.67 31.97 0.46
CA VAL A 34 8.70 31.16 1.24
C VAL A 34 7.73 30.41 0.35
N VAL A 35 7.15 31.06 -0.67
CA VAL A 35 6.22 30.39 -1.61
C VAL A 35 6.93 29.25 -2.35
N VAL A 36 8.14 29.48 -2.86
CA VAL A 36 8.94 28.43 -3.55
C VAL A 36 9.22 27.27 -2.61
N THR A 37 9.59 27.55 -1.36
CA THR A 37 9.85 26.51 -0.35
C THR A 37 8.59 25.70 -0.04
N LEU A 38 7.43 26.34 0.09
CA LEU A 38 6.15 25.65 0.32
C LEU A 38 5.76 24.77 -0.86
N LEU A 39 5.94 25.24 -2.09
CA LEU A 39 5.71 24.43 -3.30
C LEU A 39 6.64 23.22 -3.36
N PHE A 40 7.91 23.41 -3.05
CA PHE A 40 8.89 22.32 -3.00
C PHE A 40 8.52 21.27 -1.94
N LEU A 41 8.15 21.71 -0.72
CA LEU A 41 7.67 20.85 0.34
C LEU A 41 6.40 20.09 -0.05
N ALA A 42 5.45 20.74 -0.71
CA ALA A 42 4.24 20.09 -1.21
C ALA A 42 4.55 18.98 -2.23
N LEU A 43 5.50 19.21 -3.13
CA LEU A 43 5.97 18.20 -4.08
C LEU A 43 6.69 17.04 -3.39
N GLN A 44 7.54 17.34 -2.38
CA GLN A 44 8.21 16.30 -1.59
C GLN A 44 7.22 15.42 -0.84
N ILE A 45 6.20 16.02 -0.19
CA ILE A 45 5.15 15.27 0.53
C ILE A 45 4.40 14.35 -0.42
N ARG A 46 4.04 14.83 -1.64
CA ARG A 46 3.38 13.99 -2.65
C ARG A 46 4.27 12.82 -3.09
N LYS A 47 5.56 13.07 -3.34
CA LYS A 47 6.53 12.04 -3.70
C LYS A 47 6.66 10.99 -2.58
N GLN A 48 6.84 11.44 -1.34
CA GLN A 48 6.96 10.57 -0.17
C GLN A 48 5.70 9.73 0.06
N ALA A 49 4.51 10.30 -0.11
CA ALA A 49 3.25 9.56 -0.01
C ALA A 49 3.16 8.45 -1.08
N ASN A 50 3.63 8.71 -2.30
CA ASN A 50 3.63 7.72 -3.37
C ASN A 50 4.65 6.59 -3.12
N GLU A 51 5.85 6.94 -2.66
CA GLU A 51 6.88 5.96 -2.28
C GLU A 51 6.43 5.09 -1.10
N SER A 52 5.76 5.68 -0.10
CA SER A 52 5.19 4.94 1.04
C SER A 52 4.15 3.90 0.59
N ARG A 53 3.29 4.25 -0.37
CA ARG A 53 2.30 3.32 -0.95
C ARG A 53 2.97 2.14 -1.66
N LEU A 54 3.97 2.42 -2.50
CA LEU A 54 4.72 1.38 -3.21
C LEU A 54 5.44 0.44 -2.23
N ASN A 55 6.00 0.99 -1.16
CA ASN A 55 6.68 0.20 -0.12
C ASN A 55 5.69 -0.69 0.64
N ALA A 56 4.49 -0.21 0.99
CA ALA A 56 3.46 -1.01 1.61
C ALA A 56 3.03 -2.20 0.72
N THR A 57 2.84 -1.97 -0.59
CA THR A 57 2.51 -3.04 -1.54
C THR A 57 3.63 -4.08 -1.65
N ARG A 58 4.89 -3.64 -1.70
CA ARG A 58 6.05 -4.54 -1.73
C ARG A 58 6.17 -5.37 -0.45
N GLU A 59 5.87 -4.78 0.70
CA GLU A 59 5.93 -5.48 1.99
C GLU A 59 4.84 -6.55 2.08
N LEU A 60 3.62 -6.26 1.64
CA LEU A 60 2.54 -7.26 1.55
C LEU A 60 2.93 -8.41 0.62
N ALA A 61 3.51 -8.11 -0.55
CA ALA A 61 3.98 -9.13 -1.49
C ALA A 61 5.08 -10.01 -0.88
N ARG A 62 6.07 -9.40 -0.20
CA ARG A 62 7.13 -10.15 0.51
C ARG A 62 6.56 -11.06 1.59
N SER A 63 5.60 -10.59 2.37
CA SER A 63 4.96 -11.37 3.43
C SER A 63 4.23 -12.58 2.87
N LEU A 64 3.49 -12.44 1.76
CA LEU A 64 2.84 -13.55 1.08
C LEU A 64 3.85 -14.56 0.54
N ILE A 65 4.90 -14.09 -0.15
CA ILE A 65 5.95 -14.95 -0.69
C ILE A 65 6.67 -15.71 0.44
N ALA A 66 7.03 -15.04 1.53
CA ALA A 66 7.68 -15.66 2.68
C ALA A 66 6.81 -16.78 3.29
N GLN A 67 5.49 -16.58 3.35
CA GLN A 67 4.56 -17.56 3.84
C GLN A 67 4.43 -18.78 2.90
N MET A 68 4.42 -18.54 1.59
CA MET A 68 4.42 -19.62 0.58
C MET A 68 5.71 -20.45 0.64
N ILE A 69 6.87 -19.79 0.79
CA ILE A 69 8.17 -20.45 0.94
C ILE A 69 8.18 -21.28 2.21
N SER A 70 7.76 -20.73 3.35
CA SER A 70 7.71 -21.46 4.64
C SER A 70 6.83 -22.70 4.55
N LEU A 71 5.72 -22.64 3.82
CA LEU A 71 4.87 -23.82 3.59
C LEU A 71 5.57 -24.86 2.69
N ALA A 72 6.27 -24.40 1.64
CA ALA A 72 6.94 -25.29 0.69
C ALA A 72 8.17 -25.99 1.27
N GLU A 73 8.87 -25.36 2.22
CA GLU A 73 10.06 -25.91 2.88
C GLU A 73 9.74 -26.91 4.00
N ASP A 74 8.54 -26.86 4.57
CA ASP A 74 8.08 -27.76 5.63
C ASP A 74 7.14 -28.84 5.05
N ALA A 75 7.69 -30.01 4.75
CA ALA A 75 6.94 -31.14 4.17
C ALA A 75 5.79 -31.61 5.09
N GLU A 76 5.97 -31.56 6.42
CA GLU A 76 4.93 -31.91 7.38
C GLU A 76 3.79 -30.90 7.33
N MET A 77 4.12 -29.60 7.36
CA MET A 77 3.13 -28.53 7.28
C MET A 77 2.41 -28.54 5.93
N CYS A 78 3.12 -28.82 4.82
CA CYS A 78 2.51 -29.00 3.50
C CYS A 78 1.50 -30.15 3.49
N SER A 79 1.81 -31.28 4.12
CA SER A 79 0.89 -32.41 4.27
C SER A 79 -0.37 -32.04 5.08
N ILE A 80 -0.18 -31.34 6.22
CA ILE A 80 -1.28 -30.83 7.04
C ILE A 80 -2.16 -29.88 6.24
N TYR A 81 -1.55 -28.96 5.51
CA TYR A 81 -2.26 -28.00 4.66
C TYR A 81 -3.13 -28.70 3.61
N LEU A 82 -2.56 -29.65 2.85
CA LEU A 82 -3.29 -30.37 1.80
C LEU A 82 -4.46 -31.21 2.33
N ARG A 83 -4.35 -31.77 3.52
CA ARG A 83 -5.46 -32.49 4.19
C ARG A 83 -6.49 -31.51 4.70
N GLY A 84 -6.06 -30.48 5.39
CA GLY A 84 -6.93 -29.58 6.12
C GLY A 84 -7.70 -28.59 5.26
N ILE A 85 -7.20 -28.20 4.07
CA ILE A 85 -8.00 -27.41 3.12
C ILE A 85 -9.20 -28.22 2.56
N LYS A 86 -9.13 -29.55 2.58
CA LYS A 86 -10.21 -30.44 2.18
C LYS A 86 -11.15 -30.77 3.34
N ASP A 87 -10.60 -31.08 4.51
CA ASP A 87 -11.33 -31.43 5.71
C ASP A 87 -10.62 -30.88 6.97
N TYR A 88 -11.02 -29.69 7.38
CA TYR A 88 -10.46 -29.01 8.55
C TYR A 88 -10.81 -29.71 9.86
N ASP A 89 -12.04 -30.22 9.99
CA ASP A 89 -12.53 -30.86 11.20
C ASP A 89 -11.96 -32.27 11.41
N GLY A 90 -11.58 -32.96 10.34
CA GLY A 90 -10.93 -34.26 10.37
C GLY A 90 -9.45 -34.21 10.76
N LEU A 91 -8.83 -33.05 10.92
CA LEU A 91 -7.45 -32.96 11.39
C LEU A 91 -7.34 -33.26 12.88
N PRO A 92 -6.24 -33.95 13.34
CA PRO A 92 -5.85 -33.97 14.73
C PRO A 92 -5.72 -32.58 15.34
N ASP A 93 -5.94 -32.42 16.63
CA ASP A 93 -5.96 -31.10 17.30
C ASP A 93 -4.68 -30.28 17.03
N THR A 94 -3.51 -30.93 17.14
CA THR A 94 -2.21 -30.29 16.91
C THR A 94 -2.10 -29.77 15.46
N ASP A 95 -2.48 -30.59 14.47
CA ASP A 95 -2.42 -30.25 13.05
C ASP A 95 -3.42 -29.14 12.73
N ARG A 96 -4.61 -29.20 13.33
CA ARG A 96 -5.65 -28.19 13.18
C ARG A 96 -5.20 -26.84 13.71
N ILE A 97 -4.48 -26.80 14.85
CA ILE A 97 -3.90 -25.56 15.39
C ILE A 97 -2.83 -25.02 14.43
N ARG A 98 -1.91 -25.86 13.95
CA ARG A 98 -0.86 -25.46 12.99
C ARG A 98 -1.47 -24.86 11.73
N LEU A 99 -2.46 -25.54 11.14
CA LEU A 99 -3.17 -25.04 9.96
C LEU A 99 -3.93 -23.74 10.27
N SER A 100 -4.59 -23.66 11.43
CA SER A 100 -5.31 -22.46 11.84
C SER A 100 -4.39 -21.24 11.92
N MET A 101 -3.20 -21.39 12.50
CA MET A 101 -2.21 -20.30 12.59
C MET A 101 -1.71 -19.88 11.21
N HIS A 102 -1.47 -20.84 10.31
CA HIS A 102 -1.07 -20.56 8.94
C HIS A 102 -2.18 -19.82 8.16
N LEU A 103 -3.42 -20.29 8.21
CA LEU A 103 -4.55 -19.62 7.56
C LEU A 103 -4.81 -18.24 8.18
N HIS A 104 -4.72 -18.11 9.51
CA HIS A 104 -4.89 -16.82 10.16
C HIS A 104 -3.87 -15.80 9.68
N SER A 105 -2.60 -16.18 9.60
CA SER A 105 -1.54 -15.31 9.05
C SER A 105 -1.80 -14.95 7.59
N THR A 106 -2.19 -15.89 6.75
CA THR A 106 -2.54 -15.65 5.33
C THR A 106 -3.71 -14.67 5.20
N PHE A 107 -4.79 -14.91 5.93
CA PHE A 107 -5.98 -14.04 5.87
C PHE A 107 -5.74 -12.67 6.50
N ARG A 108 -4.83 -12.55 7.47
CA ARG A 108 -4.40 -11.26 8.01
C ARG A 108 -3.66 -10.42 6.95
N ILE A 109 -2.83 -11.05 6.11
CA ILE A 109 -2.19 -10.37 4.98
C ILE A 109 -3.23 -9.93 3.95
N TYR A 110 -4.23 -10.78 3.65
CA TYR A 110 -5.33 -10.42 2.75
C TYR A 110 -6.20 -9.29 3.29
N GLU A 111 -6.48 -9.28 4.59
CA GLU A 111 -7.20 -8.18 5.26
C GLU A 111 -6.44 -6.87 5.14
N LEU A 112 -5.13 -6.86 5.43
CA LEU A 112 -4.30 -5.66 5.29
C LEU A 112 -4.29 -5.16 3.84
N ALA A 113 -4.19 -6.07 2.85
CA ALA A 113 -4.27 -5.71 1.44
C ALA A 113 -5.64 -5.10 1.07
N PHE A 114 -6.73 -5.69 1.55
CA PHE A 114 -8.10 -5.21 1.36
C PHE A 114 -8.30 -3.81 1.95
N LEU A 115 -7.93 -3.61 3.22
CA LEU A 115 -8.06 -2.33 3.91
C LEU A 115 -7.17 -1.26 3.27
N HIS A 116 -6.00 -1.64 2.79
CA HIS A 116 -5.11 -0.73 2.07
C HIS A 116 -5.72 -0.31 0.73
N ALA A 117 -6.28 -1.24 -0.04
CA ALA A 117 -6.92 -0.96 -1.32
C ALA A 117 -8.22 -0.13 -1.17
N SER A 118 -9.01 -0.38 -0.12
CA SER A 118 -10.27 0.35 0.12
C SER A 118 -10.03 1.80 0.57
N ARG A 119 -8.94 2.06 1.29
CA ARG A 119 -8.62 3.39 1.87
C ARG A 119 -7.67 4.22 1.01
N THR A 120 -7.01 3.63 0.02
CA THR A 120 -6.03 4.33 -0.83
C THR A 120 -6.28 3.98 -2.29
N ASN A 121 -6.02 4.94 -3.20
CA ASN A 121 -6.07 4.71 -4.65
C ASN A 121 -4.84 3.87 -5.10
N VAL A 122 -4.70 2.63 -4.59
CA VAL A 122 -3.60 1.74 -4.94
C VAL A 122 -3.83 1.08 -6.29
N ASP A 123 -2.74 0.67 -6.92
CA ASP A 123 -2.71 -0.07 -8.18
C ASP A 123 -3.68 -1.28 -8.13
N LYS A 124 -4.80 -1.11 -8.84
CA LYS A 124 -5.88 -2.10 -8.90
C LYS A 124 -5.43 -3.44 -9.47
N SER A 125 -4.29 -3.48 -10.19
CA SER A 125 -3.79 -4.70 -10.82
C SER A 125 -3.22 -5.68 -9.79
N TYR A 126 -2.44 -5.20 -8.82
CA TYR A 126 -1.93 -6.04 -7.73
C TYR A 126 -3.05 -6.56 -6.84
N PHE A 127 -4.01 -5.69 -6.52
CA PHE A 127 -5.18 -6.08 -5.73
C PHE A 127 -6.00 -7.16 -6.46
N ALA A 128 -6.27 -7.01 -7.77
CA ALA A 128 -7.00 -7.99 -8.56
C ALA A 128 -6.32 -9.36 -8.58
N SER A 129 -4.98 -9.41 -8.65
CA SER A 129 -4.24 -10.67 -8.58
C SER A 129 -4.39 -11.36 -7.21
N SER A 130 -4.29 -10.61 -6.12
CA SER A 130 -4.47 -11.16 -4.76
C SER A 130 -5.92 -11.60 -4.50
N GLU A 131 -6.90 -10.94 -5.11
CA GLU A 131 -8.31 -11.33 -5.05
C GLU A 131 -8.55 -12.68 -5.72
N LYS A 132 -7.91 -12.93 -6.88
CA LYS A 132 -8.02 -14.21 -7.56
C LYS A 132 -7.48 -15.37 -6.70
N THR A 133 -6.30 -15.22 -6.12
CA THR A 133 -5.70 -16.25 -5.25
C THR A 133 -6.54 -16.49 -3.99
N LYS A 134 -7.08 -15.44 -3.39
CA LYS A 134 -8.00 -15.52 -2.27
C LYS A 134 -9.29 -16.23 -2.65
N PHE A 135 -9.84 -15.91 -3.82
CA PHE A 135 -11.02 -16.55 -4.38
C PHE A 135 -10.79 -18.05 -4.50
N GLU A 136 -9.71 -18.49 -5.12
CA GLU A 136 -9.37 -19.91 -5.26
C GLU A 136 -9.25 -20.61 -3.91
N LEU A 137 -8.57 -19.98 -2.93
CA LEU A 137 -8.39 -20.56 -1.59
C LEU A 137 -9.72 -20.73 -0.85
N LEU A 138 -10.64 -19.78 -0.97
CA LEU A 138 -11.98 -19.85 -0.37
C LEU A 138 -12.92 -20.87 -1.05
N GLY A 139 -12.55 -21.42 -2.18
CA GLY A 139 -13.23 -22.56 -2.82
C GLY A 139 -13.05 -23.89 -2.04
N PHE A 140 -12.02 -24.01 -1.21
CA PHE A 140 -11.80 -25.24 -0.44
C PHE A 140 -12.70 -25.32 0.80
N PRO A 141 -13.42 -26.46 0.98
CA PRO A 141 -14.39 -26.61 2.07
C PRO A 141 -13.76 -26.50 3.47
N GLY A 142 -12.54 -27.02 3.65
CA GLY A 142 -11.83 -26.91 4.92
C GLY A 142 -11.44 -25.47 5.28
N VAL A 143 -11.14 -24.63 4.28
CA VAL A 143 -10.86 -23.20 4.48
C VAL A 143 -12.14 -22.46 4.85
N GLN A 144 -13.26 -22.74 4.19
CA GLN A 144 -14.56 -22.16 4.56
C GLN A 144 -14.93 -22.56 6.00
N ARG A 145 -14.72 -23.84 6.39
CA ARG A 145 -14.99 -24.33 7.72
C ARG A 145 -14.13 -23.65 8.78
N TRP A 146 -12.84 -23.47 8.51
CA TRP A 146 -11.95 -22.67 9.36
C TRP A 146 -12.44 -21.21 9.49
N TRP A 147 -12.81 -20.60 8.36
CA TRP A 147 -13.30 -19.21 8.34
C TRP A 147 -14.55 -19.02 9.21
N GLU A 148 -15.50 -19.92 9.12
CA GLU A 148 -16.73 -19.88 9.96
C GLU A 148 -16.43 -19.82 11.47
N ARG A 149 -15.32 -20.44 11.90
CA ARG A 149 -14.89 -20.47 13.31
C ARG A 149 -14.00 -19.30 13.72
N SER A 150 -13.34 -18.66 12.75
CA SER A 150 -12.25 -17.70 13.01
C SER A 150 -12.55 -16.29 12.56
N ASN A 151 -13.65 -16.05 11.84
CA ASN A 151 -13.95 -14.76 11.24
C ASN A 151 -14.13 -13.60 12.23
N ASN A 152 -14.53 -13.88 13.47
CA ASN A 152 -14.69 -12.90 14.54
C ASN A 152 -13.38 -12.21 14.95
N LEU A 153 -12.24 -12.68 14.47
CA LEU A 153 -10.91 -12.10 14.71
C LEU A 153 -10.52 -11.03 13.67
N PHE A 154 -11.37 -10.76 12.67
CA PHE A 154 -11.11 -9.86 11.56
C PHE A 154 -12.02 -8.63 11.58
N GLU A 155 -11.65 -7.59 10.83
CA GLU A 155 -12.45 -6.36 10.68
C GLU A 155 -13.78 -6.63 9.97
N SER A 156 -14.83 -5.94 10.41
CA SER A 156 -16.20 -6.15 9.91
C SER A 156 -16.32 -5.99 8.40
N GLU A 157 -15.65 -4.98 7.82
CA GLU A 157 -15.67 -4.74 6.36
C GLU A 157 -15.04 -5.90 5.59
N PHE A 158 -13.96 -6.49 6.13
CA PHE A 158 -13.31 -7.64 5.53
C PHE A 158 -14.16 -8.90 5.67
N ILE A 159 -14.82 -9.11 6.81
CA ILE A 159 -15.76 -10.22 7.01
C ILE A 159 -16.87 -10.19 5.96
N GLU A 160 -17.49 -9.04 5.74
CA GLU A 160 -18.55 -8.88 4.75
C GLU A 160 -18.04 -9.10 3.31
N HIS A 161 -16.82 -8.68 3.03
CA HIS A 161 -16.16 -8.96 1.76
C HIS A 161 -15.97 -10.46 1.53
N ILE A 162 -15.42 -11.19 2.50
CA ILE A 162 -15.20 -12.64 2.41
C ILE A 162 -16.53 -13.41 2.28
N LYS A 163 -17.59 -13.00 2.98
CA LYS A 163 -18.92 -13.61 2.82
C LYS A 163 -19.44 -13.53 1.38
N LYS A 164 -19.24 -12.38 0.71
CA LYS A 164 -19.60 -12.22 -0.71
C LYS A 164 -18.80 -13.16 -1.62
N VAL A 165 -17.50 -13.30 -1.36
CA VAL A 165 -16.63 -14.21 -2.14
C VAL A 165 -17.07 -15.67 -1.98
N ILE A 166 -17.38 -16.11 -0.76
CA ILE A 166 -17.87 -17.49 -0.51
C ILE A 166 -19.24 -17.71 -1.19
N ALA A 167 -20.12 -16.72 -1.15
CA ALA A 167 -21.42 -16.82 -1.84
C ALA A 167 -21.26 -16.99 -3.35
N GLN A 168 -20.31 -16.28 -3.98
CA GLN A 168 -20.01 -16.43 -5.40
C GLN A 168 -19.51 -17.84 -5.73
N HIS A 169 -18.67 -18.45 -4.90
CA HIS A 169 -18.24 -19.85 -5.10
C HIS A 169 -19.43 -20.80 -5.10
N ARG A 170 -20.32 -20.69 -4.15
CA ARG A 170 -21.50 -21.54 -4.05
C ARG A 170 -22.46 -21.41 -5.26
N GLU A 171 -22.52 -20.25 -5.88
CA GLU A 171 -23.28 -20.04 -7.11
C GLU A 171 -22.64 -20.69 -8.31
N ILE A 172 -21.31 -20.62 -8.44
CA ILE A 172 -20.55 -21.24 -9.53
C ILE A 172 -20.67 -22.77 -9.43
N GLU A 173 -20.44 -23.34 -8.25
CA GLU A 173 -20.58 -24.81 -8.03
C GLU A 173 -21.98 -25.32 -8.40
N LYS A 174 -23.02 -24.56 -8.07
CA LYS A 174 -24.39 -24.91 -8.47
C LYS A 174 -24.61 -24.88 -9.98
N ALA A 175 -24.00 -23.92 -10.67
CA ALA A 175 -24.12 -23.78 -12.12
C ALA A 175 -23.34 -24.89 -12.88
N GLU A 176 -22.23 -25.39 -12.32
CA GLU A 176 -21.42 -26.46 -12.89
C GLU A 176 -22.01 -27.89 -12.63
N SER A 177 -22.92 -28.00 -11.67
CA SER A 177 -23.58 -29.28 -11.30
C SER A 177 -24.88 -29.56 -12.07
N ILE A 178 -25.27 -28.66 -12.99
CA ILE A 178 -26.45 -28.76 -13.87
C ILE A 178 -26.00 -29.16 -15.27
#